data_4fa75f1ae6a4d5540046048ef6614714
#
_entry.id   4fa75f1ae6a4d5540046048ef6614714
#
_cell.length_a   1.000
_cell.length_b   1.000
_cell.length_c   1.000
_cell.angle_alpha   90.00
_cell.angle_beta   90.00
_cell.angle_gamma   90.00
#
_symmetry.space_group_name_H-M   'P 1'
#
loop_
_entity.id
_entity.type
_entity.pdbx_description
1 polymer ?
#
loop_
_entity_poly.entity_id
_entity_poly.type
_entity_poly.pdbx_seq_one_letter_code
_entity_poly.pdbx_strand_id
1 'polypeptide(L)'
;PRLIDQLRTRTLDAALIALPWDVPGIEMLPLFDDEFLFAAPASHPLAHKNALSPEDLSGENMLLLEDGHCLRDHALSICRMKTGNSTEQVAATSLGTLVNMIAGGLGVSLLPKLATNNGLNIGPDVALREFVNPVVGRQIGIAWRTGSPREADARKIGEIVKAATHH
;
A
#
# COMPACT_ATOMS: atom_id res chain seq x y z
N PRO A 1 5.01 -2.41 -12.52
CA PRO A 1 5.63 -2.71 -13.81
C PRO A 1 4.99 -3.92 -14.48
N ARG A 2 4.96 -5.12 -13.87
CA ARG A 2 4.47 -6.36 -14.48
C ARG A 2 3.03 -6.27 -15.01
N LEU A 3 2.08 -5.69 -14.25
CA LEU A 3 0.68 -5.53 -14.67
C LEU A 3 0.55 -4.57 -15.85
N ILE A 4 1.31 -3.48 -15.87
CA ILE A 4 1.33 -2.52 -16.98
C ILE A 4 1.84 -3.18 -18.26
N ASP A 5 2.90 -3.99 -18.18
CA ASP A 5 3.42 -4.72 -19.33
C ASP A 5 2.39 -5.73 -19.85
N GLN A 6 1.67 -6.40 -18.97
CA GLN A 6 0.59 -7.33 -19.34
C GLN A 6 -0.60 -6.62 -20.01
N LEU A 7 -0.96 -5.39 -19.57
CA LEU A 7 -1.95 -4.57 -20.28
C LEU A 7 -1.48 -4.18 -21.68
N ARG A 8 -0.21 -3.76 -21.83
CA ARG A 8 0.39 -3.39 -23.12
C ARG A 8 0.45 -4.56 -24.09
N THR A 9 0.84 -5.74 -23.60
CA THR A 9 0.94 -6.96 -24.41
C THR A 9 -0.39 -7.66 -24.65
N ARG A 10 -1.51 -7.10 -24.14
CA ARG A 10 -2.87 -7.66 -24.26
C ARG A 10 -3.06 -9.01 -23.54
N THR A 11 -2.20 -9.33 -22.60
CA THR A 11 -2.34 -10.51 -21.75
C THR A 11 -3.37 -10.27 -20.65
N LEU A 12 -3.58 -8.98 -20.27
CA LEU A 12 -4.67 -8.52 -19.42
C LEU A 12 -5.49 -7.46 -20.15
N ASP A 13 -6.81 -7.46 -19.93
CA ASP A 13 -7.74 -6.44 -20.43
C ASP A 13 -7.81 -5.24 -19.47
N ALA A 14 -7.79 -5.50 -18.16
CA ALA A 14 -7.80 -4.49 -17.11
C ALA A 14 -7.04 -4.98 -15.88
N ALA A 15 -6.61 -4.04 -15.01
CA ALA A 15 -5.95 -4.35 -13.75
C ALA A 15 -6.33 -3.35 -12.67
N LEU A 16 -6.54 -3.83 -11.43
CA LEU A 16 -6.61 -2.97 -10.25
C LEU A 16 -5.19 -2.66 -9.78
N ILE A 17 -4.86 -1.38 -9.67
CA ILE A 17 -3.53 -0.91 -9.31
C ILE A 17 -3.59 0.31 -8.38
N ALA A 18 -2.51 0.54 -7.64
CA ALA A 18 -2.35 1.78 -6.89
C ALA A 18 -1.86 2.90 -7.81
N LEU A 19 -2.44 4.10 -7.69
CA LEU A 19 -2.14 5.31 -8.44
C LEU A 19 -1.17 6.23 -7.64
N PRO A 20 -0.55 7.27 -8.24
CA PRO A 20 -0.67 7.70 -9.63
C PRO A 20 0.32 6.97 -10.55
N TRP A 21 -0.10 6.72 -11.79
CA TRP A 21 0.76 6.25 -12.86
C TRP A 21 0.45 7.07 -14.10
N ASP A 22 1.35 7.94 -14.49
CA ASP A 22 1.31 8.54 -15.82
C ASP A 22 2.07 7.62 -16.78
N VAL A 23 1.31 6.71 -17.38
CA VAL A 23 1.85 5.68 -18.27
C VAL A 23 1.27 5.88 -19.66
N PRO A 24 2.07 6.28 -20.65
CA PRO A 24 1.60 6.43 -22.03
C PRO A 24 0.90 5.17 -22.55
N GLY A 25 -0.30 5.35 -23.11
CA GLY A 25 -1.11 4.28 -23.66
C GLY A 25 -1.92 3.45 -22.64
N ILE A 26 -1.96 3.88 -21.38
CA ILE A 26 -2.80 3.30 -20.32
C ILE A 26 -3.75 4.38 -19.80
N GLU A 27 -5.02 4.05 -19.76
CA GLU A 27 -6.06 4.86 -19.11
C GLU A 27 -6.36 4.30 -17.73
N MET A 28 -6.73 5.20 -16.80
CA MET A 28 -6.96 4.86 -15.40
C MET A 28 -8.20 5.56 -14.88
N LEU A 29 -8.99 4.84 -14.10
CA LEU A 29 -10.14 5.37 -13.37
C LEU A 29 -9.90 5.20 -11.87
N PRO A 30 -9.79 6.29 -11.10
CA PRO A 30 -9.71 6.24 -9.65
C PRO A 30 -10.99 5.65 -9.05
N LEU A 31 -10.85 4.79 -8.03
CA LEU A 31 -11.96 4.11 -7.40
C LEU A 31 -12.13 4.53 -5.93
N PHE A 32 -11.08 4.37 -5.11
CA PHE A 32 -11.11 4.68 -3.68
C PHE A 32 -9.71 4.91 -3.13
N ASP A 33 -9.64 5.53 -1.96
CA ASP A 33 -8.41 5.72 -1.21
C ASP A 33 -8.21 4.55 -0.22
N ASP A 34 -6.98 4.05 -0.13
CA ASP A 34 -6.54 3.00 0.78
C ASP A 34 -5.49 3.58 1.72
N GLU A 35 -5.92 3.91 2.93
CA GLU A 35 -5.08 4.48 3.96
C GLU A 35 -4.03 3.48 4.45
N PHE A 36 -2.88 3.98 4.89
CA PHE A 36 -1.89 3.18 5.57
C PHE A 36 -2.05 3.29 7.08
N LEU A 37 -1.91 2.14 7.73
CA LEU A 37 -1.77 2.04 9.17
C LEU A 37 -0.28 1.83 9.50
N PHE A 38 0.21 2.55 10.49
CA PHE A 38 1.48 2.23 11.12
C PHE A 38 1.33 0.92 11.89
N ALA A 39 2.26 0.00 11.68
CA ALA A 39 2.31 -1.29 12.35
C ALA A 39 3.64 -1.44 13.10
N ALA A 40 3.57 -1.73 14.38
CA ALA A 40 4.73 -1.89 15.25
C ALA A 40 4.49 -3.01 16.28
N PRO A 41 5.55 -3.53 16.93
CA PRO A 41 5.38 -4.37 18.10
C PRO A 41 4.48 -3.69 19.13
N ALA A 42 3.63 -4.45 19.82
CA ALA A 42 2.70 -3.90 20.80
C ALA A 42 3.40 -3.12 21.94
N SER A 43 4.66 -3.48 22.23
CA SER A 43 5.51 -2.79 23.22
C SER A 43 6.21 -1.54 22.70
N HIS A 44 6.08 -1.22 21.40
CA HIS A 44 6.78 -0.09 20.78
C HIS A 44 6.25 1.26 21.32
N PRO A 45 7.11 2.26 21.58
CA PRO A 45 6.68 3.56 22.09
C PRO A 45 5.60 4.23 21.25
N LEU A 46 5.71 4.18 19.92
CA LEU A 46 4.72 4.76 19.01
C LEU A 46 3.38 4.01 19.01
N ALA A 47 3.36 2.75 19.46
CA ALA A 47 2.12 1.99 19.61
C ALA A 47 1.18 2.57 20.68
N HIS A 48 1.70 3.38 21.59
CA HIS A 48 0.93 4.01 22.67
C HIS A 48 0.49 5.45 22.35
N LYS A 49 0.89 6.01 21.19
CA LYS A 49 0.39 7.31 20.74
C LYS A 49 -1.04 7.21 20.24
N ASN A 50 -1.87 8.20 20.59
CA ASN A 50 -3.25 8.29 20.11
C ASN A 50 -3.33 8.71 18.63
N ALA A 51 -2.31 9.40 18.14
CA ALA A 51 -2.23 9.93 16.79
C ALA A 51 -0.78 9.97 16.34
N LEU A 52 -0.54 9.58 15.09
CA LEU A 52 0.79 9.61 14.47
C LEU A 52 0.81 10.59 13.31
N SER A 53 1.96 11.19 13.11
CA SER A 53 2.30 11.92 11.89
C SER A 53 3.43 11.20 11.14
N PRO A 54 3.63 11.43 9.84
CA PRO A 54 4.76 10.87 9.10
C PRO A 54 6.13 11.21 9.71
N GLU A 55 6.22 12.35 10.41
CA GLU A 55 7.41 12.80 11.11
C GLU A 55 7.84 11.85 12.24
N ASP A 56 6.88 11.21 12.88
CA ASP A 56 7.13 10.25 13.95
C ASP A 56 7.92 9.01 13.49
N LEU A 57 7.90 8.72 12.18
CA LEU A 57 8.64 7.61 11.59
C LEU A 57 10.14 7.89 11.42
N SER A 58 10.58 9.12 11.72
CA SER A 58 11.98 9.50 11.56
C SER A 58 12.86 8.72 12.52
N GLY A 59 13.83 7.98 11.98
CA GLY A 59 14.75 7.16 12.76
C GLY A 59 14.24 5.75 13.07
N GLU A 60 13.02 5.40 12.69
CA GLU A 60 12.49 4.05 12.85
C GLU A 60 13.11 3.07 11.86
N ASN A 61 13.28 1.82 12.30
CA ASN A 61 13.72 0.73 11.44
C ASN A 61 12.54 0.23 10.60
N MET A 62 12.40 0.78 9.38
CA MET A 62 11.30 0.45 8.49
C MET A 62 11.52 -0.88 7.78
N LEU A 63 10.62 -1.84 8.01
CA LEU A 63 10.51 -3.07 7.24
C LEU A 63 9.67 -2.81 6.00
N LEU A 64 10.12 -3.30 4.85
CA LEU A 64 9.46 -3.09 3.56
C LEU A 64 9.20 -4.42 2.85
N LEU A 65 8.32 -4.41 1.87
CA LEU A 65 8.21 -5.52 0.92
C LEU A 65 9.36 -5.48 -0.09
N GLU A 66 9.65 -6.63 -0.72
CA GLU A 66 10.64 -6.74 -1.78
C GLU A 66 10.33 -5.83 -2.97
N ASP A 67 11.34 -5.62 -3.82
CA ASP A 67 11.21 -4.83 -5.04
C ASP A 67 10.13 -5.39 -5.98
N GLY A 68 9.40 -4.46 -6.63
CA GLY A 68 8.28 -4.80 -7.52
C GLY A 68 6.91 -4.78 -6.86
N HIS A 69 6.83 -4.59 -5.56
CA HIS A 69 5.59 -4.28 -4.86
C HIS A 69 5.36 -2.76 -4.83
N CYS A 70 4.26 -2.29 -5.44
CA CYS A 70 3.88 -0.87 -5.43
C CYS A 70 3.76 -0.30 -4.00
N LEU A 71 3.45 -1.16 -3.02
CA LEU A 71 3.39 -0.80 -1.61
C LEU A 71 4.75 -0.33 -1.06
N ARG A 72 5.86 -0.93 -1.51
CA ARG A 72 7.21 -0.49 -1.14
C ARG A 72 7.47 0.95 -1.59
N ASP A 73 7.15 1.25 -2.85
CA ASP A 73 7.40 2.59 -3.42
C ASP A 73 6.59 3.65 -2.70
N HIS A 74 5.34 3.35 -2.35
CA HIS A 74 4.49 4.25 -1.55
C HIS A 74 5.04 4.42 -0.13
N ALA A 75 5.41 3.34 0.56
CA ALA A 75 6.01 3.42 1.89
C ALA A 75 7.30 4.23 1.88
N LEU A 76 8.17 4.02 0.88
CA LEU A 76 9.40 4.79 0.70
C LEU A 76 9.12 6.28 0.43
N SER A 77 8.08 6.62 -0.35
CA SER A 77 7.74 8.02 -0.61
C SER A 77 7.34 8.76 0.66
N ILE A 78 6.62 8.09 1.55
CA ILE A 78 6.22 8.62 2.85
C ILE A 78 7.46 8.79 3.76
N CYS A 79 8.32 7.79 3.80
CA CYS A 79 9.53 7.81 4.63
C CYS A 79 10.62 8.74 4.07
N ARG A 80 10.80 8.83 2.74
CA ARG A 80 11.83 9.69 2.09
C ARG A 80 11.62 11.18 2.32
N MET A 81 10.43 11.59 2.63
CA MET A 81 10.19 13.00 2.97
C MET A 81 11.06 13.46 4.15
N LYS A 82 11.65 12.55 4.96
CA LYS A 82 12.53 12.94 6.09
C LYS A 82 13.61 11.93 6.54
N THR A 83 13.77 10.75 5.95
CA THR A 83 14.82 9.81 6.39
C THR A 83 16.12 10.00 5.62
N GLY A 84 17.04 10.72 6.21
CA GLY A 84 18.47 10.65 5.85
C GLY A 84 19.05 9.32 6.36
N ASN A 85 19.63 8.53 5.45
CA ASN A 85 20.37 7.28 5.67
C ASN A 85 19.52 6.04 5.99
N SER A 86 19.17 5.31 4.94
CA SER A 86 18.68 3.94 5.04
C SER A 86 19.84 2.97 5.28
N THR A 87 19.96 2.47 6.48
CA THR A 87 20.60 1.18 6.80
C THR A 87 19.91 0.06 6.00
N GLU A 88 20.59 -1.05 5.76
CA GLU A 88 20.10 -2.21 5.02
C GLU A 88 18.63 -2.51 5.35
N GLN A 89 17.76 -2.28 4.36
CA GLN A 89 16.32 -2.48 4.52
C GLN A 89 16.04 -3.97 4.40
N VAL A 90 15.64 -4.58 5.50
CA VAL A 90 15.15 -5.96 5.48
C VAL A 90 13.82 -6.00 4.73
N ALA A 91 13.76 -6.80 3.68
CA ALA A 91 12.59 -6.91 2.82
C ALA A 91 11.83 -8.22 3.07
N ALA A 92 10.51 -8.13 3.12
CA ALA A 92 9.62 -9.27 3.27
C ALA A 92 9.00 -9.66 1.93
N THR A 93 8.79 -10.95 1.71
CA THR A 93 8.20 -11.50 0.47
C THR A 93 6.67 -11.36 0.43
N SER A 94 6.02 -11.14 1.58
CA SER A 94 4.57 -11.00 1.69
C SER A 94 4.16 -10.14 2.90
N LEU A 95 2.91 -9.66 2.91
CA LEU A 95 2.36 -8.93 4.07
C LEU A 95 2.31 -9.82 5.32
N GLY A 96 2.01 -11.11 5.19
CA GLY A 96 2.02 -12.04 6.33
C GLY A 96 3.43 -12.20 6.93
N THR A 97 4.45 -12.33 6.08
CA THR A 97 5.85 -12.36 6.54
C THR A 97 6.22 -11.05 7.23
N LEU A 98 5.81 -9.92 6.66
CA LEU A 98 6.06 -8.59 7.23
C LEU A 98 5.46 -8.47 8.63
N VAL A 99 4.20 -8.90 8.82
CA VAL A 99 3.53 -8.91 10.14
C VAL A 99 4.30 -9.78 11.15
N ASN A 100 4.75 -10.97 10.75
CA ASN A 100 5.53 -11.85 11.64
C ASN A 100 6.89 -11.22 12.03
N MET A 101 7.53 -10.50 11.11
CA MET A 101 8.78 -9.78 11.41
C MET A 101 8.54 -8.64 12.39
N ILE A 102 7.43 -7.90 12.26
CA ILE A 102 7.03 -6.86 13.21
C ILE A 102 6.76 -7.48 14.58
N ALA A 103 5.98 -8.57 14.65
CA ALA A 103 5.70 -9.29 15.89
C ALA A 103 6.99 -9.78 16.58
N GLY A 104 8.00 -10.17 15.80
CA GLY A 104 9.33 -10.54 16.28
C GLY A 104 10.22 -9.36 16.71
N GLY A 105 9.75 -8.13 16.63
CA GLY A 105 10.49 -6.94 17.07
C GLY A 105 11.60 -6.49 16.11
N LEU A 106 11.60 -6.96 14.86
CA LEU A 106 12.63 -6.62 13.85
C LEU A 106 12.53 -5.19 13.33
N GLY A 107 11.39 -4.52 13.53
CA GLY A 107 11.16 -3.16 13.10
C GLY A 107 9.67 -2.82 13.01
N VAL A 108 9.37 -1.76 12.30
CA VAL A 108 8.02 -1.21 12.10
C VAL A 108 7.69 -1.14 10.61
N SER A 109 6.42 -1.01 10.24
CA SER A 109 6.04 -0.90 8.84
C SER A 109 4.76 -0.11 8.62
N LEU A 110 4.38 0.03 7.36
CA LEU A 110 3.09 0.57 6.92
C LEU A 110 2.27 -0.56 6.28
N LEU A 111 1.08 -0.80 6.80
CA LEU A 111 0.16 -1.80 6.27
C LEU A 111 -1.07 -1.12 5.65
N PRO A 112 -1.53 -1.56 4.46
CA PRO A 112 -2.74 -1.04 3.87
C PRO A 112 -3.97 -1.38 4.73
N LYS A 113 -4.82 -0.41 5.00
CA LYS A 113 -6.07 -0.62 5.76
C LYS A 113 -6.98 -1.63 5.06
N LEU A 114 -6.97 -1.62 3.73
CA LEU A 114 -7.66 -2.62 2.92
C LEU A 114 -7.23 -4.06 3.26
N ALA A 115 -5.95 -4.32 3.46
CA ALA A 115 -5.45 -5.66 3.80
C ALA A 115 -5.81 -6.05 5.24
N THR A 116 -5.67 -5.13 6.18
CA THR A 116 -5.98 -5.40 7.60
C THR A 116 -7.47 -5.66 7.83
N ASN A 117 -8.34 -4.97 7.10
CA ASN A 117 -9.80 -5.16 7.18
C ASN A 117 -10.29 -6.42 6.44
N ASN A 118 -9.49 -6.97 5.52
CA ASN A 118 -9.87 -8.09 4.65
C ASN A 118 -9.05 -9.37 4.92
N GLY A 119 -8.79 -9.68 6.18
CA GLY A 119 -8.31 -11.00 6.59
C GLY A 119 -6.79 -11.14 6.75
N LEU A 120 -6.02 -10.05 6.70
CA LEU A 120 -4.63 -10.09 7.13
C LEU A 120 -4.60 -10.34 8.65
N ASN A 121 -4.06 -11.49 9.05
CA ASN A 121 -3.92 -11.82 10.47
C ASN A 121 -2.80 -10.99 11.10
N ILE A 122 -3.16 -10.08 11.99
CA ILE A 122 -2.21 -9.17 12.65
C ILE A 122 -1.65 -9.78 13.94
N GLY A 123 -2.47 -10.56 14.67
CA GLY A 123 -2.09 -11.11 15.96
C GLY A 123 -2.02 -10.05 17.08
N PRO A 124 -1.94 -10.51 18.35
CA PRO A 124 -1.96 -9.62 19.51
C PRO A 124 -0.63 -8.89 19.75
N ASP A 125 0.48 -9.36 19.17
CA ASP A 125 1.82 -8.83 19.38
C ASP A 125 2.14 -7.62 18.48
N VAL A 126 1.23 -7.26 17.57
CA VAL A 126 1.35 -6.12 16.67
C VAL A 126 0.24 -5.10 16.92
N ALA A 127 0.64 -3.87 17.18
CA ALA A 127 -0.26 -2.74 17.29
C ALA A 127 -0.39 -2.00 15.96
N LEU A 128 -1.61 -1.59 15.63
CA LEU A 128 -1.91 -0.74 14.48
C LEU A 128 -2.29 0.66 14.96
N ARG A 129 -1.82 1.71 14.26
CA ARG A 129 -2.17 3.11 14.53
C ARG A 129 -2.43 3.86 13.24
N GLU A 130 -3.41 4.75 13.30
CA GLU A 130 -3.76 5.63 12.18
C GLU A 130 -2.85 6.88 12.17
N PHE A 131 -2.65 7.43 10.97
CA PHE A 131 -2.03 8.74 10.81
C PHE A 131 -3.10 9.82 10.83
N VAL A 132 -2.79 10.92 11.49
CA VAL A 132 -3.62 12.12 11.47
C VAL A 132 -2.76 13.31 11.05
N ASN A 133 -3.30 14.09 10.10
CA ASN A 133 -2.69 15.33 9.59
C ASN A 133 -1.20 15.22 9.15
N PRO A 134 -0.92 14.76 7.95
CA PRO A 134 -1.86 14.31 6.94
C PRO A 134 -2.22 12.83 7.09
N VAL A 135 -3.38 12.44 6.60
CA VAL A 135 -3.71 11.03 6.36
C VAL A 135 -2.76 10.52 5.27
N VAL A 136 -2.17 9.39 5.53
CA VAL A 136 -1.21 8.76 4.63
C VAL A 136 -1.86 7.58 3.94
N GLY A 137 -1.74 7.49 2.63
CA GLY A 137 -2.41 6.42 1.89
C GLY A 137 -2.03 6.41 0.42
N ARG A 138 -2.75 5.61 -0.33
CA ARG A 138 -2.64 5.50 -1.77
C ARG A 138 -4.04 5.47 -2.38
N GLN A 139 -4.16 5.92 -3.62
CA GLN A 139 -5.39 5.79 -4.38
C GLN A 139 -5.36 4.49 -5.16
N ILE A 140 -6.43 3.70 -5.09
CA ILE A 140 -6.61 2.50 -5.89
C ILE A 140 -7.50 2.85 -7.08
N GLY A 141 -7.12 2.36 -8.24
CA GLY A 141 -7.87 2.55 -9.48
C GLY A 141 -7.86 1.31 -10.36
N ILE A 142 -8.70 1.34 -11.37
CA ILE A 142 -8.69 0.35 -12.45
C ILE A 142 -8.02 0.96 -13.68
N ALA A 143 -7.12 0.21 -14.29
CA ALA A 143 -6.36 0.61 -15.47
C ALA A 143 -6.65 -0.31 -16.64
N TRP A 144 -6.65 0.23 -17.86
CA TRP A 144 -6.78 -0.49 -19.12
C TRP A 144 -5.96 0.19 -20.22
N ARG A 145 -5.73 -0.50 -21.32
CA ARG A 145 -5.02 0.10 -22.47
C ARG A 145 -5.93 1.08 -23.21
N THR A 146 -5.39 2.23 -23.57
CA THR A 146 -6.08 3.24 -24.41
C THR A 146 -6.63 2.60 -25.69
N GLY A 147 -7.90 2.86 -25.98
CA GLY A 147 -8.60 2.29 -27.14
C GLY A 147 -8.88 0.78 -27.02
N SER A 148 -8.88 0.23 -25.81
CA SER A 148 -9.28 -1.16 -25.59
C SER A 148 -10.76 -1.37 -25.89
N PRO A 149 -11.14 -2.42 -26.65
CA PRO A 149 -12.55 -2.76 -26.86
C PRO A 149 -13.26 -3.18 -25.56
N ARG A 150 -12.47 -3.45 -24.49
CA ARG A 150 -12.96 -3.83 -23.17
C ARG A 150 -13.04 -2.65 -22.18
N GLU A 151 -12.88 -1.42 -22.65
CA GLU A 151 -12.98 -0.23 -21.78
C GLU A 151 -14.31 -0.18 -21.00
N ALA A 152 -15.44 -0.43 -21.69
CA ALA A 152 -16.75 -0.42 -21.04
C ALA A 152 -16.86 -1.47 -19.92
N ASP A 153 -16.29 -2.65 -20.12
CA ASP A 153 -16.25 -3.71 -19.11
C ASP A 153 -15.36 -3.30 -17.94
N ALA A 154 -14.18 -2.71 -18.20
CA ALA A 154 -13.29 -2.22 -17.17
C ALA A 154 -13.96 -1.15 -16.30
N ARG A 155 -14.64 -0.17 -16.90
CA ARG A 155 -15.39 0.87 -16.17
C ARG A 155 -16.49 0.26 -15.29
N LYS A 156 -17.27 -0.69 -15.84
CA LYS A 156 -18.33 -1.37 -15.09
C LYS A 156 -17.79 -2.17 -13.91
N ILE A 157 -16.66 -2.86 -14.08
CA ILE A 157 -15.95 -3.55 -12.98
C ILE A 157 -15.52 -2.51 -11.93
N GLY A 158 -14.97 -1.37 -12.34
CA GLY A 158 -14.60 -0.29 -11.46
C GLY A 158 -15.76 0.22 -10.60
N GLU A 159 -16.94 0.42 -11.21
CA GLU A 159 -18.14 0.83 -10.47
C GLU A 159 -18.56 -0.21 -9.43
N ILE A 160 -18.53 -1.49 -9.78
CA ILE A 160 -18.84 -2.59 -8.85
C ILE A 160 -17.86 -2.61 -7.68
N VAL A 161 -16.56 -2.50 -7.95
CA VAL A 161 -15.54 -2.46 -6.91
C VAL A 161 -15.73 -1.26 -6.01
N LYS A 162 -15.96 -0.08 -6.58
CA LYS A 162 -16.21 1.15 -5.83
C LYS A 162 -17.43 1.02 -4.91
N ALA A 163 -18.52 0.43 -5.39
CA ALA A 163 -19.72 0.20 -4.59
C ALA A 163 -19.47 -0.79 -3.43
N ALA A 164 -18.63 -1.81 -3.63
CA ALA A 164 -18.30 -2.81 -2.62
C ALA A 164 -17.36 -2.29 -1.52
N THR A 165 -16.58 -1.22 -1.78
CA THR A 165 -15.63 -0.66 -0.81
C THR A 165 -16.20 0.47 0.06
N HIS A 166 -17.45 0.90 -0.18
CA HIS A 166 -18.14 1.93 0.61
C HIS A 166 -18.96 1.36 1.80
N HIS A 167 -18.68 0.10 2.22
CA HIS A 167 -19.33 -0.51 3.38
C HIS A 167 -18.39 -0.66 4.57
#